data_d2a7ef66fe0f6ae6b22bc6ae30cbfe86
#
_entry.id   d2a7ef66fe0f6ae6b22bc6ae30cbfe86
#
_cell.length_a   1.000
_cell.length_b   1.000
_cell.length_c   1.000
_cell.angle_alpha   90.00
_cell.angle_beta   90.00
_cell.angle_gamma   90.00
#
_symmetry.space_group_name_H-M   'P 1'
#
loop_
_entity.id
_entity.type
_entity.pdbx_description
1 polymer ?
#
loop_
_entity_poly.entity_id
_entity_poly.type
_entity_poly.pdbx_seq_one_letter_code
_entity_poly.pdbx_strand_id
1 'polypeptide(L)'
;MKNLLALLLLSFITLADDKGHESLMATLYVQESAEYKAHIRTTFKTAEATIPFLLKQKEISASIDQMNGEKNFFDKPPAIILDVDETVFNNSAYQARLIVNNTNYPDGWIEWVKEEKATFLPGALSYMKTAKELGVEIFFVTNRLHELE
;
A
#
# COMPACT_ATOMS: atom_id res chain seq x y z
N MET A 1 24.06 14.06 -50.12
CA MET A 1 23.95 14.61 -48.75
C MET A 1 22.53 14.58 -48.19
N LYS A 2 21.46 14.75 -48.97
CA LYS A 2 20.07 14.70 -48.46
C LYS A 2 19.66 13.30 -47.95
N ASN A 3 20.19 12.22 -48.52
CA ASN A 3 19.85 10.85 -48.13
C ASN A 3 20.56 10.36 -46.84
N LEU A 4 21.66 10.97 -46.45
CA LEU A 4 22.39 10.64 -45.24
C LEU A 4 21.67 11.19 -43.98
N LEU A 5 21.01 12.34 -44.12
CA LEU A 5 20.23 12.98 -43.06
C LEU A 5 18.95 12.20 -42.76
N ALA A 6 18.33 11.62 -43.80
CA ALA A 6 17.13 10.77 -43.64
C ALA A 6 17.43 9.45 -42.92
N LEU A 7 18.58 8.84 -43.18
CA LEU A 7 19.06 7.62 -42.48
C LEU A 7 19.34 7.87 -40.99
N LEU A 8 19.93 9.03 -40.65
CA LEU A 8 20.18 9.41 -39.27
C LEU A 8 18.90 9.66 -38.49
N LEU A 9 17.87 10.22 -39.11
CA LEU A 9 16.57 10.43 -38.47
C LEU A 9 15.81 9.11 -38.27
N LEU A 10 15.91 8.15 -39.17
CA LEU A 10 15.29 6.82 -38.97
C LEU A 10 15.98 6.02 -37.84
N SER A 11 17.32 6.15 -37.67
CA SER A 11 18.01 5.46 -36.59
C SER A 11 17.64 6.03 -35.20
N PHE A 12 17.26 7.30 -35.10
CA PHE A 12 16.77 7.87 -33.84
C PHE A 12 15.33 7.43 -33.49
N ILE A 13 14.53 7.13 -34.48
CA ILE A 13 13.13 6.67 -34.24
C ILE A 13 13.12 5.22 -33.75
N THR A 14 14.06 4.38 -34.18
CA THR A 14 14.16 2.98 -33.73
C THR A 14 14.76 2.80 -32.34
N LEU A 15 15.42 3.83 -31.78
CA LEU A 15 15.96 3.82 -30.41
C LEU A 15 14.95 4.33 -29.36
N ALA A 16 13.79 4.84 -29.80
CA ALA A 16 12.79 5.43 -28.90
C ALA A 16 11.67 4.45 -28.49
N ASP A 17 11.75 3.18 -28.89
CA ASP A 17 10.65 2.21 -28.68
C ASP A 17 10.87 1.24 -27.50
N ASP A 18 11.94 1.44 -26.72
CA ASP A 18 12.12 0.76 -25.45
C ASP A 18 11.46 1.61 -24.34
N LYS A 19 10.13 1.65 -24.38
CA LYS A 19 9.35 2.27 -23.31
C LYS A 19 9.49 1.38 -22.10
N GLY A 20 10.38 1.76 -21.20
CA GLY A 20 10.47 1.12 -19.89
C GLY A 20 9.08 1.07 -19.24
N HIS A 21 8.80 0.01 -18.50
CA HIS A 21 7.51 -0.15 -17.83
C HIS A 21 7.25 1.04 -16.89
N GLU A 22 6.08 1.67 -16.99
CA GLU A 22 5.73 2.90 -16.28
C GLU A 22 5.86 2.77 -14.75
N SER A 23 5.62 1.58 -14.20
CA SER A 23 5.71 1.31 -12.76
C SER A 23 7.13 1.01 -12.26
N LEU A 24 8.15 0.97 -13.14
CA LEU A 24 9.52 0.55 -12.76
C LEU A 24 10.10 1.39 -11.64
N MET A 25 10.08 2.72 -11.79
CA MET A 25 10.68 3.61 -10.80
C MET A 25 9.94 3.59 -9.48
N ALA A 26 8.61 3.51 -9.50
CA ALA A 26 7.80 3.40 -8.29
C ALA A 26 8.06 2.08 -7.55
N THR A 27 8.16 0.97 -8.27
CA THR A 27 8.46 -0.34 -7.70
C THR A 27 9.85 -0.38 -7.07
N LEU A 28 10.86 0.14 -7.77
CA LEU A 28 12.24 0.26 -7.23
C LEU A 28 12.27 1.14 -5.97
N TYR A 29 11.54 2.25 -5.95
CA TYR A 29 11.45 3.11 -4.78
C TYR A 29 10.87 2.36 -3.58
N VAL A 30 9.77 1.63 -3.75
CA VAL A 30 9.16 0.83 -2.67
C VAL A 30 10.11 -0.27 -2.18
N GLN A 31 10.79 -0.97 -3.07
CA GLN A 31 11.64 -2.10 -2.71
C GLN A 31 12.97 -1.68 -2.09
N GLU A 32 13.61 -0.64 -2.63
CA GLU A 32 15.01 -0.34 -2.33
C GLU A 32 15.20 0.93 -1.49
N SER A 33 14.27 1.89 -1.53
CA SER A 33 14.46 3.16 -0.82
C SER A 33 14.46 3.00 0.70
N ALA A 34 15.56 3.39 1.32
CA ALA A 34 15.66 3.51 2.78
C ALA A 34 14.71 4.59 3.32
N GLU A 35 14.51 5.66 2.57
CA GLU A 35 13.60 6.76 2.90
C GLU A 35 12.15 6.26 2.96
N TYR A 36 11.70 5.52 1.95
CA TYR A 36 10.36 4.90 1.95
C TYR A 36 10.17 4.02 3.19
N LYS A 37 11.10 3.10 3.44
CA LYS A 37 11.03 2.18 4.57
C LYS A 37 11.03 2.91 5.92
N ALA A 38 11.82 3.98 6.04
CA ALA A 38 11.85 4.82 7.23
C ALA A 38 10.55 5.59 7.42
N HIS A 39 9.99 6.16 6.35
CA HIS A 39 8.74 6.90 6.37
C HIS A 39 7.57 6.01 6.81
N ILE A 40 7.39 4.85 6.20
CA ILE A 40 6.34 3.90 6.56
C ILE A 40 6.47 3.45 8.02
N ARG A 41 7.70 3.11 8.45
CA ARG A 41 7.97 2.74 9.86
C ARG A 41 7.62 3.88 10.82
N THR A 42 7.97 5.10 10.48
CA THR A 42 7.67 6.28 11.31
C THR A 42 6.17 6.50 11.42
N THR A 43 5.43 6.34 10.32
CA THR A 43 3.97 6.44 10.29
C THR A 43 3.34 5.44 11.26
N PHE A 44 3.69 4.15 11.16
CA PHE A 44 3.15 3.14 12.07
C PHE A 44 3.60 3.34 13.52
N LYS A 45 4.84 3.76 13.76
CA LYS A 45 5.32 4.07 15.12
C LYS A 45 4.59 5.25 15.73
N THR A 46 4.30 6.28 14.96
CA THR A 46 3.51 7.43 15.43
C THR A 46 2.07 7.00 15.75
N ALA A 47 1.45 6.23 14.86
CA ALA A 47 0.11 5.69 15.09
C ALA A 47 0.08 4.81 16.36
N GLU A 48 1.04 3.90 16.52
CA GLU A 48 1.19 3.03 17.70
C GLU A 48 1.31 3.86 19.00
N ALA A 49 2.17 4.87 19.01
CA ALA A 49 2.37 5.74 20.17
C ALA A 49 1.14 6.60 20.49
N THR A 50 0.25 6.83 19.54
CA THR A 50 -0.95 7.65 19.72
C THR A 50 -2.11 6.86 20.33
N ILE A 51 -2.17 5.53 20.20
CA ILE A 51 -3.26 4.69 20.71
C ILE A 51 -3.60 4.98 22.18
N PRO A 52 -2.64 4.96 23.14
CA PRO A 52 -2.97 5.17 24.56
C PRO A 52 -3.59 6.54 24.85
N PHE A 53 -3.24 7.55 24.05
CA PHE A 53 -3.83 8.87 24.15
C PHE A 53 -5.27 8.86 23.63
N LEU A 54 -5.50 8.28 22.44
CA LEU A 54 -6.84 8.21 21.82
C LEU A 54 -7.81 7.39 22.64
N LEU A 55 -7.37 6.32 23.29
CA LEU A 55 -8.23 5.51 24.18
C LEU A 55 -8.82 6.30 25.37
N LYS A 56 -8.22 7.43 25.73
CA LYS A 56 -8.75 8.33 26.78
C LYS A 56 -9.74 9.36 26.23
N GLN A 57 -9.85 9.47 24.90
CA GLN A 57 -10.65 10.48 24.20
C GLN A 57 -11.89 9.81 23.59
N LYS A 58 -12.81 9.35 24.45
CA LYS A 58 -14.02 8.61 24.02
C LYS A 58 -14.93 9.39 23.07
N GLU A 59 -14.77 10.71 23.03
CA GLU A 59 -15.60 11.61 22.22
C GLU A 59 -15.04 11.84 20.81
N ILE A 60 -13.85 11.27 20.49
CA ILE A 60 -13.20 11.43 19.19
C ILE A 60 -13.39 10.17 18.36
N SER A 61 -13.79 10.37 17.12
CA SER A 61 -13.83 9.33 16.09
C SER A 61 -13.15 9.82 14.81
N ALA A 62 -12.54 8.90 14.07
CA ALA A 62 -12.06 9.15 12.71
C ALA A 62 -13.24 9.23 11.70
N SER A 63 -14.41 8.72 12.04
CA SER A 63 -15.61 8.82 11.21
C SER A 63 -16.29 10.17 11.40
N ILE A 64 -16.40 10.93 10.31
CA ILE A 64 -17.11 12.21 10.29
C ILE A 64 -18.60 12.01 10.63
N ASP A 65 -19.19 10.92 10.15
CA ASP A 65 -20.60 10.62 10.42
C ASP A 65 -20.85 10.36 11.90
N GLN A 66 -19.95 9.64 12.56
CA GLN A 66 -20.00 9.45 14.01
C GLN A 66 -19.82 10.78 14.76
N MET A 67 -18.93 11.65 14.32
CA MET A 67 -18.69 12.95 14.96
C MET A 67 -19.88 13.91 14.81
N ASN A 68 -20.58 13.86 13.68
CA ASN A 68 -21.71 14.74 13.37
C ASN A 68 -23.08 14.14 13.68
N GLY A 69 -23.15 12.82 13.86
CA GLY A 69 -24.38 12.07 14.02
C GLY A 69 -24.71 11.70 15.47
N GLU A 70 -25.25 10.52 15.64
CA GLU A 70 -25.63 9.98 16.96
C GLU A 70 -24.39 9.70 17.80
N LYS A 71 -24.29 10.36 18.93
CA LYS A 71 -23.18 10.22 19.89
C LYS A 71 -23.22 8.92 20.70
N ASN A 72 -23.79 7.86 20.14
CA ASN A 72 -23.91 6.56 20.81
C ASN A 72 -22.68 5.65 20.66
N PHE A 73 -21.61 6.14 20.01
CA PHE A 73 -20.39 5.36 19.83
C PHE A 73 -19.46 5.40 21.06
N PHE A 74 -19.70 6.30 22.02
CA PHE A 74 -18.85 6.46 23.21
C PHE A 74 -18.74 5.21 24.08
N ASP A 75 -19.77 4.37 24.06
CA ASP A 75 -19.84 3.13 24.84
C ASP A 75 -19.40 1.90 24.02
N LYS A 76 -19.07 2.09 22.75
CA LYS A 76 -18.59 0.99 21.89
C LYS A 76 -17.09 0.73 22.12
N PRO A 77 -16.63 -0.51 21.91
CA PRO A 77 -15.21 -0.82 21.93
C PRO A 77 -14.45 0.07 20.93
N PRO A 78 -13.23 0.51 21.29
CA PRO A 78 -12.39 1.25 20.35
C PRO A 78 -11.97 0.35 19.20
N ALA A 79 -11.91 0.93 18.00
CA ALA A 79 -11.53 0.19 16.79
C ALA A 79 -10.64 1.02 15.88
N ILE A 80 -9.85 0.33 15.09
CA ILE A 80 -9.11 0.89 13.95
C ILE A 80 -9.60 0.22 12.66
N ILE A 81 -9.58 0.97 11.58
CA ILE A 81 -9.88 0.48 10.24
C ILE A 81 -8.60 0.56 9.42
N LEU A 82 -8.22 -0.54 8.80
CA LEU A 82 -7.05 -0.65 7.94
C LEU A 82 -7.47 -1.19 6.58
N ASP A 83 -6.95 -0.59 5.54
CA ASP A 83 -6.87 -1.24 4.24
C ASP A 83 -5.79 -2.32 4.26
N VAL A 84 -5.81 -3.22 3.30
CA VAL A 84 -4.92 -4.40 3.25
C VAL A 84 -3.73 -4.16 2.34
N ASP A 85 -4.00 -3.89 1.06
CA ASP A 85 -2.96 -3.81 0.04
C ASP A 85 -2.26 -2.45 0.07
N GLU A 86 -0.93 -2.44 0.06
CA GLU A 86 -0.08 -1.26 0.23
C GLU A 86 -0.31 -0.47 1.55
N THR A 87 -1.09 -1.06 2.46
CA THR A 87 -1.28 -0.55 3.83
C THR A 87 -0.73 -1.54 4.85
N VAL A 88 -1.18 -2.76 4.86
CA VAL A 88 -0.68 -3.84 5.72
C VAL A 88 0.34 -4.67 4.97
N PHE A 89 0.04 -5.06 3.74
CA PHE A 89 0.88 -5.88 2.89
C PHE A 89 1.61 -5.08 1.81
N ASN A 90 2.81 -5.53 1.52
CA ASN A 90 3.67 -5.03 0.46
C ASN A 90 3.56 -5.96 -0.75
N ASN A 91 2.92 -5.50 -1.80
CA ASN A 91 2.76 -6.22 -3.07
C ASN A 91 3.81 -5.82 -4.12
N SER A 92 4.90 -5.16 -3.75
CA SER A 92 5.91 -4.72 -4.72
C SER A 92 6.54 -5.86 -5.51
N ALA A 93 6.57 -7.08 -4.97
CA ALA A 93 7.02 -8.26 -5.69
C ALA A 93 6.05 -8.66 -6.82
N TYR A 94 4.76 -8.46 -6.64
CA TYR A 94 3.77 -8.59 -7.71
C TYR A 94 3.98 -7.51 -8.78
N GLN A 95 4.18 -6.25 -8.37
CA GLN A 95 4.47 -5.17 -9.30
C GLN A 95 5.74 -5.45 -10.13
N ALA A 96 6.77 -6.03 -9.51
CA ALA A 96 7.97 -6.45 -10.23
C ALA A 96 7.68 -7.54 -11.28
N ARG A 97 6.76 -8.48 -11.01
CA ARG A 97 6.32 -9.48 -12.00
C ARG A 97 5.63 -8.84 -13.19
N LEU A 98 4.77 -7.85 -12.97
CA LEU A 98 4.10 -7.11 -14.06
C LEU A 98 5.15 -6.44 -14.96
N ILE A 99 6.18 -5.82 -14.37
CA ILE A 99 7.26 -5.17 -15.10
C ILE A 99 8.02 -6.18 -15.95
N VAL A 100 8.44 -7.31 -15.36
CA VAL A 100 9.20 -8.35 -16.08
C VAL A 100 8.41 -8.96 -17.23
N ASN A 101 7.11 -9.12 -17.04
CA ASN A 101 6.21 -9.70 -18.04
C ASN A 101 5.65 -8.65 -19.01
N ASN A 102 5.98 -7.37 -18.83
CA ASN A 102 5.44 -6.25 -19.59
C ASN A 102 3.89 -6.27 -19.63
N THR A 103 3.28 -6.50 -18.48
CA THR A 103 1.83 -6.54 -18.28
C THR A 103 1.41 -5.56 -17.18
N ASN A 104 0.11 -5.38 -16.98
CA ASN A 104 -0.44 -4.45 -16.01
C ASN A 104 -1.47 -5.15 -15.12
N TYR A 105 -1.76 -4.55 -13.95
CA TYR A 105 -2.89 -4.98 -13.13
C TYR A 105 -4.17 -5.05 -13.97
N PRO A 106 -5.00 -6.09 -13.83
CA PRO A 106 -4.96 -7.13 -12.79
C PRO A 106 -4.29 -8.46 -13.20
N ASP A 107 -3.43 -8.48 -14.21
CA ASP A 107 -2.82 -9.72 -14.71
C ASP A 107 -2.07 -10.47 -13.59
N GLY A 108 -2.46 -11.74 -13.33
CA GLY A 108 -1.84 -12.58 -12.32
C GLY A 108 -2.11 -12.16 -10.86
N TRP A 109 -3.05 -11.24 -10.62
CA TRP A 109 -3.37 -10.78 -9.26
C TRP A 109 -3.93 -11.88 -8.37
N ILE A 110 -4.88 -12.68 -8.88
CA ILE A 110 -5.50 -13.77 -8.13
C ILE A 110 -4.46 -14.82 -7.74
N GLU A 111 -3.57 -15.16 -8.66
CA GLU A 111 -2.47 -16.10 -8.42
C GLU A 111 -1.51 -15.56 -7.35
N TRP A 112 -1.16 -14.27 -7.43
CA TRP A 112 -0.32 -13.62 -6.43
C TRP A 112 -0.92 -13.69 -5.02
N VAL A 113 -2.20 -13.38 -4.89
CA VAL A 113 -2.89 -13.43 -3.58
C VAL A 113 -2.91 -14.85 -3.03
N LYS A 114 -3.19 -15.85 -3.87
CA LYS A 114 -3.18 -17.27 -3.50
C LYS A 114 -1.79 -17.83 -3.14
N GLU A 115 -0.72 -17.19 -3.60
CA GLU A 115 0.64 -17.55 -3.20
C GLU A 115 0.98 -17.16 -1.75
N GLU A 116 0.23 -16.25 -1.14
CA GLU A 116 0.43 -15.77 0.25
C GLU A 116 1.86 -15.29 0.54
N LYS A 117 2.52 -14.70 -0.48
CA LYS A 117 3.94 -14.27 -0.40
C LYS A 117 4.12 -12.79 -0.07
N ALA A 118 3.03 -12.04 0.01
CA ALA A 118 3.10 -10.63 0.40
C ALA A 118 3.69 -10.49 1.81
N THR A 119 4.62 -9.58 1.98
CA THR A 119 5.23 -9.30 3.29
C THR A 119 4.56 -8.13 3.96
N PHE A 120 4.66 -8.04 5.28
CA PHE A 120 4.16 -6.86 5.99
C PHE A 120 4.97 -5.61 5.64
N LEU A 121 4.28 -4.49 5.51
CA LEU A 121 4.93 -3.18 5.49
C LEU A 121 5.66 -2.91 6.82
N PRO A 122 6.77 -2.16 6.79
CA PRO A 122 7.57 -1.88 7.98
C PRO A 122 6.76 -1.22 9.10
N GLY A 123 6.57 -1.93 10.21
CA GLY A 123 5.83 -1.44 11.38
C GLY A 123 4.36 -1.87 11.46
N ALA A 124 3.73 -2.29 10.36
CA ALA A 124 2.32 -2.67 10.33
C ALA A 124 1.98 -3.78 11.34
N LEU A 125 2.76 -4.87 11.34
CA LEU A 125 2.53 -5.99 12.27
C LEU A 125 2.69 -5.58 13.74
N SER A 126 3.70 -4.73 14.06
CA SER A 126 3.91 -4.23 15.43
C SER A 126 2.71 -3.39 15.88
N TYR A 127 2.27 -2.47 15.02
CA TYR A 127 1.11 -1.63 15.27
C TYR A 127 -0.15 -2.43 15.59
N MET A 128 -0.46 -3.43 14.76
CA MET A 128 -1.63 -4.29 14.96
C MET A 128 -1.53 -5.11 16.26
N LYS A 129 -0.35 -5.64 16.60
CA LYS A 129 -0.13 -6.35 17.87
C LYS A 129 -0.37 -5.44 19.06
N THR A 130 0.22 -4.25 19.05
CA THR A 130 0.03 -3.27 20.13
C THR A 130 -1.43 -2.83 20.25
N ALA A 131 -2.11 -2.60 19.13
CA ALA A 131 -3.54 -2.27 19.14
C ALA A 131 -4.36 -3.37 19.82
N LYS A 132 -4.14 -4.63 19.44
CA LYS A 132 -4.82 -5.80 20.03
C LYS A 132 -4.51 -5.96 21.52
N GLU A 133 -3.26 -5.79 21.93
CA GLU A 133 -2.85 -5.85 23.35
C GLU A 133 -3.50 -4.77 24.20
N LEU A 134 -3.81 -3.62 23.60
CA LEU A 134 -4.52 -2.51 24.23
C LEU A 134 -6.06 -2.64 24.16
N GLY A 135 -6.59 -3.74 23.63
CA GLY A 135 -8.03 -3.98 23.55
C GLY A 135 -8.72 -3.21 22.42
N VAL A 136 -7.99 -2.81 21.39
CA VAL A 136 -8.52 -2.15 20.21
C VAL A 136 -8.89 -3.20 19.15
N GLU A 137 -10.12 -3.16 18.68
CA GLU A 137 -10.59 -4.01 17.58
C GLU A 137 -9.96 -3.56 16.25
N ILE A 138 -9.71 -4.52 15.37
CA ILE A 138 -9.13 -4.25 14.04
C ILE A 138 -10.10 -4.71 12.98
N PHE A 139 -10.53 -3.77 12.14
CA PHE A 139 -11.33 -4.05 10.96
C PHE A 139 -10.49 -3.82 9.70
N PHE A 140 -10.46 -4.83 8.84
CA PHE A 140 -9.88 -4.70 7.53
C PHE A 140 -10.97 -4.34 6.52
N VAL A 141 -10.71 -3.31 5.72
CA VAL A 141 -11.57 -2.90 4.62
C VAL A 141 -10.75 -2.97 3.35
N THR A 142 -11.08 -3.88 2.49
CA THR A 142 -10.31 -4.17 1.27
C THR A 142 -11.23 -4.29 0.07
N ASN A 143 -10.70 -4.06 -1.12
CA ASN A 143 -11.37 -4.32 -2.39
C ASN A 143 -11.04 -5.72 -2.96
N ARG A 144 -10.34 -6.57 -2.21
CA ARG A 144 -10.17 -7.97 -2.58
C ARG A 144 -11.52 -8.66 -2.72
N LEU A 145 -11.60 -9.64 -3.61
CA LEU A 145 -12.76 -10.50 -3.68
C LEU A 145 -12.89 -11.31 -2.39
N HIS A 146 -14.10 -11.49 -1.89
CA HIS A 146 -14.37 -12.25 -0.65
C HIS A 146 -13.73 -13.64 -0.61
N GLU A 147 -13.57 -14.28 -1.76
CA GLU A 147 -12.91 -15.59 -1.89
C GLU A 147 -11.38 -15.51 -1.69
N LEU A 148 -10.82 -14.32 -1.62
CA LEU A 148 -9.38 -14.02 -1.50
C LEU A 148 -9.02 -13.29 -0.19
N GLU A 149 -9.96 -13.21 0.75
CA GLU A 149 -9.78 -12.59 2.07
C GLU A 149 -9.09 -13.54 3.06
#